data_2948ea3a8d1440b5c56b0deb39204466
#
_entry.id   2948ea3a8d1440b5c56b0deb39204466
#
_cell.length_a   1.000
_cell.length_b   1.000
_cell.length_c   1.000
_cell.angle_alpha   90.00
_cell.angle_beta   90.00
_cell.angle_gamma   90.00
#
_symmetry.space_group_name_H-M   'P 1'
#
loop_
_entity.id
_entity.type
_entity.pdbx_description
1 polymer ?
#
loop_
_entity_poly.entity_id
_entity_poly.type
_entity_poly.pdbx_seq_one_letter_code
_entity_poly.pdbx_strand_id
1 'polypeptide(L)'
;MLYHHFFLRRLPFISPAKSSLVIAALLGALTAPLAQADDPLLAPLASSAPTTELSSTQQARGVLRAIAQATLSSDLAGRIIELPFREGQSFKQGDLLARFDCSVYQAQLNASQASARAAQAELNQNQQLAQMKSVGKYAVSLSAAKLAQAQAESQVYQIQVSRCRLLAPFDGQIVSRKVNAFESVTQGTPMMEVVDNRHLEIDLLVPSRWLTRIQPGMTFTFTPDETGQPLQARVARLGARIDEGSQTLSLIGTIDNNSSAGDNKSSAGKDNHLIAGMSGTAQFTEAQ
;
A
#
# COMPACT_ATOMS: atom_id res chain seq x y z
N MET A 1 -15.21 53.10 15.50
CA MET A 1 -15.24 53.20 16.97
C MET A 1 -15.28 51.82 17.58
N LEU A 2 -14.33 51.59 18.53
CA LEU A 2 -14.15 50.47 19.50
C LEU A 2 -13.81 49.10 18.83
N TYR A 3 -12.57 48.62 18.87
CA TYR A 3 -11.60 48.22 19.92
C TYR A 3 -12.15 47.18 20.90
N HIS A 4 -11.55 45.95 20.86
CA HIS A 4 -11.05 45.14 22.00
C HIS A 4 -11.00 43.66 21.57
N HIS A 5 -10.15 42.80 21.94
CA HIS A 5 -8.91 42.72 22.71
C HIS A 5 -8.25 41.39 22.41
N PHE A 6 -6.99 41.42 22.22
CA PHE A 6 -5.97 40.38 22.30
C PHE A 6 -6.11 39.52 23.59
N PHE A 7 -6.00 38.20 23.44
CA PHE A 7 -5.60 37.35 24.56
C PHE A 7 -4.60 36.30 24.08
N LEU A 8 -3.32 36.65 24.19
CA LEU A 8 -2.19 35.73 24.13
C LEU A 8 -2.14 34.96 25.47
N ARG A 9 -2.29 33.65 25.44
CA ARG A 9 -1.96 32.78 26.56
C ARG A 9 -0.62 32.08 26.30
N ARG A 10 0.39 32.55 27.02
CA ARG A 10 1.73 31.98 27.12
C ARG A 10 1.67 30.61 27.81
N LEU A 11 2.31 29.60 27.22
CA LEU A 11 2.65 28.34 27.89
C LEU A 11 4.03 28.49 28.57
N PRO A 12 4.26 27.89 29.75
CA PRO A 12 5.52 27.99 30.47
C PRO A 12 6.55 26.97 29.92
N PHE A 13 7.76 27.49 29.72
CA PHE A 13 9.01 26.76 29.49
C PHE A 13 9.36 25.94 30.74
N ILE A 14 9.56 24.63 30.62
CA ILE A 14 10.15 23.79 31.64
C ILE A 14 11.60 23.51 31.25
N SER A 15 12.52 24.04 32.04
CA SER A 15 13.95 23.90 31.95
C SER A 15 14.42 22.54 32.51
N PRO A 16 15.49 21.90 31.95
CA PRO A 16 16.03 20.67 32.51
C PRO A 16 17.00 20.97 33.67
N ALA A 17 16.73 20.33 34.80
CA ALA A 17 17.61 20.33 35.96
C ALA A 17 18.84 19.45 35.72
N LYS A 18 20.01 20.05 35.94
CA LYS A 18 21.31 19.40 36.09
C LYS A 18 21.38 18.72 37.45
N SER A 19 21.78 17.46 37.50
CA SER A 19 22.24 16.81 38.72
C SER A 19 23.64 16.27 38.49
N SER A 20 24.60 17.03 39.05
CA SER A 20 25.95 16.59 39.38
C SER A 20 25.91 15.87 40.72
N LEU A 21 26.69 14.81 40.89
CA LEU A 21 27.37 14.42 42.14
C LEU A 21 28.03 13.06 41.91
N VAL A 22 29.23 12.89 42.14
CA VAL A 22 30.26 12.99 43.17
C VAL A 22 31.09 11.71 43.08
N ILE A 23 32.36 11.95 42.97
CA ILE A 23 33.52 11.10 43.01
C ILE A 23 33.64 10.43 44.40
N ALA A 24 33.97 9.14 44.42
CA ALA A 24 34.70 8.54 45.57
C ALA A 24 35.74 7.54 45.06
N ALA A 25 36.98 7.93 45.17
CA ALA A 25 38.16 7.11 44.97
C ALA A 25 38.34 6.17 46.17
N LEU A 26 38.68 4.92 45.91
CA LEU A 26 39.32 4.03 46.93
C LEU A 26 40.40 3.21 46.23
N LEU A 27 41.64 3.62 46.51
CA LEU A 27 42.86 2.84 46.29
C LEU A 27 42.85 1.60 47.22
N GLY A 28 43.09 0.44 46.65
CA GLY A 28 43.40 -0.76 47.40
C GLY A 28 44.44 -1.59 46.65
N ALA A 29 45.71 -1.37 46.99
CA ALA A 29 46.81 -2.19 46.52
C ALA A 29 46.81 -3.52 47.28
N LEU A 30 46.85 -4.64 46.56
CA LEU A 30 47.23 -5.92 47.13
C LEU A 30 48.15 -6.66 46.15
N THR A 31 49.43 -6.71 46.52
CA THR A 31 50.46 -7.49 45.90
C THR A 31 50.39 -8.96 46.42
N ALA A 32 50.43 -9.91 45.49
CA ALA A 32 50.76 -11.32 45.89
C ALA A 32 51.56 -12.01 44.78
N PRO A 33 52.37 -13.00 45.10
CA PRO A 33 53.62 -13.28 44.43
C PRO A 33 53.56 -14.35 43.35
N LEU A 34 54.56 -14.30 42.45
CA LEU A 34 54.88 -15.34 41.47
C LEU A 34 55.15 -16.70 42.18
N ALA A 35 54.47 -17.73 41.70
CA ALA A 35 54.94 -19.10 41.87
C ALA A 35 55.18 -19.66 40.45
N GLN A 36 56.45 -19.85 40.13
CA GLN A 36 56.90 -20.69 39.02
C GLN A 36 56.73 -22.16 39.44
N ALA A 37 56.10 -22.94 38.56
CA ALA A 37 56.21 -24.40 38.68
C ALA A 37 56.40 -24.92 37.23
N ASP A 38 57.46 -25.74 37.16
CA ASP A 38 58.02 -26.36 35.97
C ASP A 38 57.13 -27.28 35.20
N ASP A 39 57.44 -27.34 33.90
CA ASP A 39 57.02 -28.23 32.82
C ASP A 39 56.95 -29.74 33.20
N PRO A 40 56.09 -30.56 32.55
CA PRO A 40 56.66 -31.33 31.45
C PRO A 40 55.69 -31.58 30.26
N LEU A 41 56.26 -31.49 29.06
CA LEU A 41 55.93 -32.21 27.81
C LEU A 41 54.59 -32.92 27.77
N LEU A 42 53.68 -32.32 27.02
CA LEU A 42 52.63 -33.06 26.32
C LEU A 42 52.52 -32.57 24.87
N ALA A 43 52.68 -33.52 23.96
CA ALA A 43 52.63 -33.38 22.54
C ALA A 43 51.37 -32.66 22.05
N PRO A 44 51.43 -31.92 20.93
CA PRO A 44 50.25 -31.33 20.33
C PRO A 44 49.39 -32.43 19.72
N LEU A 45 48.27 -32.77 20.37
CA LEU A 45 47.17 -33.44 19.72
C LEU A 45 46.64 -32.46 18.69
N ALA A 46 47.01 -32.66 17.44
CA ALA A 46 46.36 -32.06 16.29
C ALA A 46 44.88 -32.45 16.31
N SER A 47 44.06 -31.69 16.98
CA SER A 47 42.62 -31.73 16.85
C SER A 47 42.31 -31.19 15.46
N SER A 48 42.24 -32.07 14.48
CA SER A 48 41.60 -31.79 13.20
C SER A 48 40.12 -31.57 13.47
N ALA A 49 39.76 -30.33 13.81
CA ALA A 49 38.38 -29.88 13.72
C ALA A 49 37.94 -30.15 12.27
N PRO A 50 36.80 -30.81 12.05
CA PRO A 50 36.26 -30.91 10.71
C PRO A 50 36.00 -29.49 10.24
N THR A 51 36.76 -29.05 9.25
CA THR A 51 36.43 -27.85 8.47
C THR A 51 35.13 -28.18 7.76
N THR A 52 34.01 -27.91 8.41
CA THR A 52 32.72 -27.84 7.72
C THR A 52 32.88 -26.71 6.71
N GLU A 53 33.16 -27.08 5.48
CA GLU A 53 32.98 -26.15 4.36
C GLU A 53 31.51 -25.68 4.41
N LEU A 54 31.31 -24.55 5.07
CA LEU A 54 30.10 -23.79 4.92
C LEU A 54 30.05 -23.39 3.43
N SER A 55 29.43 -24.25 2.64
CA SER A 55 28.95 -23.83 1.33
C SER A 55 28.25 -22.50 1.55
N SER A 56 28.83 -21.43 1.02
CA SER A 56 28.31 -20.07 1.20
C SER A 56 27.02 -19.91 0.39
N THR A 57 25.99 -20.63 0.81
CA THR A 57 24.65 -20.46 0.27
C THR A 57 24.24 -19.02 0.57
N GLN A 58 24.18 -18.20 -0.45
CA GLN A 58 23.80 -16.81 -0.31
C GLN A 58 22.32 -16.79 0.07
N GLN A 59 22.04 -16.47 1.32
CA GLN A 59 20.68 -16.40 1.86
C GLN A 59 20.28 -14.94 2.10
N ALA A 60 19.04 -14.62 1.75
CA ALA A 60 18.43 -13.34 2.02
C ALA A 60 17.03 -13.51 2.60
N ARG A 61 16.65 -12.63 3.51
CA ARG A 61 15.27 -12.57 4.03
C ARG A 61 14.40 -11.76 3.08
N GLY A 62 13.14 -12.17 2.98
CA GLY A 62 12.17 -11.47 2.18
C GLY A 62 10.73 -11.68 2.63
N VAL A 63 9.83 -10.95 1.99
CA VAL A 63 8.40 -10.95 2.27
C VAL A 63 7.63 -11.04 0.96
N LEU A 64 6.56 -11.83 0.94
CA LEU A 64 5.60 -11.83 -0.16
C LEU A 64 4.78 -10.54 -0.14
N ARG A 65 4.76 -9.81 -1.24
CA ARG A 65 3.93 -8.61 -1.41
C ARG A 65 2.93 -8.81 -2.54
N ALA A 66 1.72 -8.33 -2.33
CA ALA A 66 0.75 -8.24 -3.42
C ALA A 66 1.14 -7.11 -4.38
N ILE A 67 1.03 -7.38 -5.69
CA ILE A 67 1.23 -6.36 -6.73
C ILE A 67 0.14 -5.29 -6.64
N ALA A 68 -1.12 -5.70 -6.36
CA ALA A 68 -2.24 -4.80 -6.17
C ALA A 68 -2.73 -4.86 -4.72
N GLN A 69 -2.57 -3.75 -4.03
CA GLN A 69 -3.06 -3.50 -2.69
C GLN A 69 -3.53 -2.06 -2.59
N ALA A 70 -4.67 -1.81 -1.97
CA ALA A 70 -5.19 -0.46 -1.82
C ALA A 70 -5.99 -0.28 -0.52
N THR A 71 -5.89 0.91 0.06
CA THR A 71 -6.84 1.39 1.06
C THR A 71 -7.90 2.21 0.34
N LEU A 72 -9.11 1.69 0.26
CA LEU A 72 -10.23 2.37 -0.37
C LEU A 72 -10.85 3.34 0.62
N SER A 73 -10.98 4.60 0.20
CA SER A 73 -11.56 5.68 1.00
C SER A 73 -12.86 6.16 0.36
N SER A 74 -13.70 6.84 1.15
CA SER A 74 -14.93 7.46 0.64
C SER A 74 -14.63 8.64 -0.26
N ASP A 75 -15.21 8.66 -1.47
CA ASP A 75 -15.10 9.79 -2.42
C ASP A 75 -16.08 10.94 -2.10
N LEU A 76 -17.06 10.69 -1.21
CA LEU A 76 -18.09 11.67 -0.85
C LEU A 76 -18.45 11.59 0.64
N ALA A 77 -19.13 12.62 1.13
CA ALA A 77 -19.72 12.60 2.47
C ALA A 77 -21.13 12.00 2.39
N GLY A 78 -21.44 11.04 3.28
CA GLY A 78 -22.75 10.41 3.29
C GLY A 78 -22.85 9.26 4.27
N ARG A 79 -24.05 8.72 4.41
CA ARG A 79 -24.32 7.53 5.22
C ARG A 79 -24.18 6.28 4.35
N ILE A 80 -23.45 5.29 4.85
CA ILE A 80 -23.34 3.97 4.23
C ILE A 80 -24.67 3.23 4.40
N ILE A 81 -25.29 2.79 3.30
CA ILE A 81 -26.51 1.99 3.34
C ILE A 81 -26.15 0.49 3.35
N GLU A 82 -25.14 0.13 2.57
CA GLU A 82 -24.81 -1.27 2.31
C GLU A 82 -23.30 -1.46 2.25
N LEU A 83 -22.84 -2.54 2.88
CA LEU A 83 -21.46 -2.97 2.91
C LEU A 83 -21.45 -4.50 2.82
N PRO A 84 -21.59 -5.06 1.60
CA PRO A 84 -21.94 -6.47 1.43
C PRO A 84 -20.82 -7.44 1.80
N PHE A 85 -19.54 -7.04 1.63
CA PHE A 85 -18.40 -7.91 1.89
C PHE A 85 -17.88 -7.79 3.32
N ARG A 86 -17.47 -8.93 3.89
CA ARG A 86 -16.78 -9.02 5.18
C ARG A 86 -15.29 -9.25 4.99
N GLU A 87 -14.52 -9.08 6.06
CA GLU A 87 -13.09 -9.40 6.10
C GLU A 87 -12.85 -10.87 5.69
N GLY A 88 -11.81 -11.08 4.89
CA GLY A 88 -11.47 -12.40 4.32
C GLY A 88 -12.29 -12.82 3.10
N GLN A 89 -13.39 -12.12 2.75
CA GLN A 89 -14.17 -12.47 1.56
C GLN A 89 -13.53 -11.98 0.28
N SER A 90 -13.64 -12.82 -0.75
CA SER A 90 -13.18 -12.49 -2.11
C SER A 90 -14.23 -11.71 -2.88
N PHE A 91 -13.79 -10.81 -3.74
CA PHE A 91 -14.60 -10.03 -4.66
C PHE A 91 -13.95 -9.99 -6.04
N LYS A 92 -14.73 -9.61 -7.05
CA LYS A 92 -14.25 -9.39 -8.43
C LYS A 92 -14.20 -7.90 -8.74
N GLN A 93 -13.40 -7.53 -9.72
CA GLN A 93 -13.38 -6.17 -10.26
C GLN A 93 -14.78 -5.74 -10.69
N GLY A 94 -15.19 -4.54 -10.27
CA GLY A 94 -16.51 -3.99 -10.53
C GLY A 94 -17.60 -4.40 -9.53
N ASP A 95 -17.32 -5.31 -8.59
CA ASP A 95 -18.28 -5.64 -7.52
C ASP A 95 -18.54 -4.43 -6.63
N LEU A 96 -19.77 -4.34 -6.12
CA LEU A 96 -20.19 -3.29 -5.21
C LEU A 96 -19.62 -3.54 -3.81
N LEU A 97 -18.62 -2.75 -3.40
CA LEU A 97 -18.01 -2.86 -2.08
C LEU A 97 -18.76 -2.04 -1.03
N ALA A 98 -19.26 -0.86 -1.41
CA ALA A 98 -20.08 -0.03 -0.53
C ALA A 98 -21.10 0.77 -1.33
N ARG A 99 -22.26 1.05 -0.73
CA ARG A 99 -23.28 1.93 -1.27
C ARG A 99 -23.67 2.98 -0.25
N PHE A 100 -23.75 4.23 -0.70
CA PHE A 100 -24.11 5.38 0.12
C PHE A 100 -25.56 5.82 -0.14
N ASP A 101 -26.12 6.55 0.83
CA ASP A 101 -27.37 7.27 0.64
C ASP A 101 -27.15 8.44 -0.32
N CYS A 102 -27.71 8.30 -1.50
CA CYS A 102 -27.54 9.26 -2.59
C CYS A 102 -28.74 10.16 -2.82
N SER A 103 -29.71 10.17 -1.94
CA SER A 103 -30.95 10.91 -2.13
C SER A 103 -30.72 12.40 -2.43
N VAL A 104 -29.82 13.05 -1.67
CA VAL A 104 -29.48 14.46 -1.86
C VAL A 104 -28.77 14.70 -3.20
N TYR A 105 -27.74 13.89 -3.52
CA TYR A 105 -27.01 14.01 -4.77
C TYR A 105 -27.89 13.74 -6.00
N GLN A 106 -28.81 12.80 -5.89
CA GLN A 106 -29.77 12.51 -6.95
C GLN A 106 -30.76 13.68 -7.14
N ALA A 107 -31.23 14.32 -6.06
CA ALA A 107 -32.09 15.51 -6.15
C ALA A 107 -31.35 16.68 -6.83
N GLN A 108 -30.07 16.90 -6.50
CA GLN A 108 -29.24 17.92 -7.15
C GLN A 108 -29.04 17.64 -8.62
N LEU A 109 -28.79 16.39 -9.00
CA LEU A 109 -28.70 15.97 -10.41
C LEU A 109 -30.01 16.25 -11.16
N ASN A 110 -31.15 15.87 -10.57
CA ASN A 110 -32.44 16.09 -11.18
C ASN A 110 -32.73 17.58 -11.41
N ALA A 111 -32.36 18.44 -10.44
CA ALA A 111 -32.52 19.89 -10.55
C ALA A 111 -31.62 20.48 -11.66
N SER A 112 -30.34 20.08 -11.71
CA SER A 112 -29.42 20.55 -12.77
C SER A 112 -29.83 20.07 -14.17
N GLN A 113 -30.34 18.85 -14.29
CA GLN A 113 -30.88 18.34 -15.54
C GLN A 113 -32.14 19.13 -15.99
N ALA A 114 -32.99 19.55 -15.03
CA ALA A 114 -34.12 20.42 -15.36
C ALA A 114 -33.66 21.77 -15.88
N SER A 115 -32.62 22.37 -15.28
CA SER A 115 -32.00 23.62 -15.76
C SER A 115 -31.42 23.44 -17.17
N ALA A 116 -30.72 22.35 -17.46
CA ALA A 116 -30.19 22.06 -18.78
C ALA A 116 -31.30 21.91 -19.84
N ARG A 117 -32.43 21.25 -19.49
CA ARG A 117 -33.60 21.16 -20.36
C ARG A 117 -34.23 22.52 -20.66
N ALA A 118 -34.30 23.40 -19.63
CA ALA A 118 -34.82 24.78 -19.83
C ALA A 118 -33.92 25.60 -20.77
N ALA A 119 -32.59 25.52 -20.57
CA ALA A 119 -31.62 26.18 -21.47
C ALA A 119 -31.68 25.62 -22.90
N GLN A 120 -31.92 24.32 -23.07
CA GLN A 120 -32.11 23.71 -24.39
C GLN A 120 -33.38 24.26 -25.07
N ALA A 121 -34.49 24.42 -24.32
CA ALA A 121 -35.73 25.00 -24.86
C ALA A 121 -35.52 26.47 -25.27
N GLU A 122 -34.78 27.27 -24.46
CA GLU A 122 -34.40 28.65 -24.80
C GLU A 122 -33.57 28.70 -26.10
N LEU A 123 -32.60 27.81 -26.27
CA LEU A 123 -31.78 27.72 -27.48
C LEU A 123 -32.67 27.40 -28.70
N ASN A 124 -33.52 26.38 -28.58
CA ASN A 124 -34.43 25.97 -29.68
C ASN A 124 -35.34 27.11 -30.09
N GLN A 125 -35.90 27.85 -29.12
CA GLN A 125 -36.72 29.02 -29.36
C GLN A 125 -35.93 30.11 -30.10
N ASN A 126 -34.74 30.47 -29.65
CA ASN A 126 -33.91 31.49 -30.27
C ASN A 126 -33.48 31.10 -31.70
N GLN A 127 -33.23 29.81 -31.94
CA GLN A 127 -32.95 29.28 -33.28
C GLN A 127 -34.15 29.47 -34.24
N GLN A 128 -35.37 29.17 -33.77
CA GLN A 128 -36.59 29.38 -34.56
C GLN A 128 -36.83 30.86 -34.85
N LEU A 129 -36.67 31.73 -33.86
CA LEU A 129 -36.82 33.19 -34.03
C LEU A 129 -35.73 33.75 -34.95
N ALA A 130 -34.52 33.20 -34.93
CA ALA A 130 -33.45 33.62 -35.87
C ALA A 130 -33.79 33.26 -37.33
N GLN A 131 -34.40 32.08 -37.56
CA GLN A 131 -34.88 31.68 -38.87
C GLN A 131 -35.94 32.67 -39.42
N MET A 132 -36.80 33.19 -38.54
CA MET A 132 -37.78 34.22 -38.84
C MET A 132 -37.15 35.63 -38.84
N LYS A 133 -35.83 35.80 -38.71
CA LYS A 133 -35.10 37.07 -38.61
C LYS A 133 -35.56 37.97 -37.46
N SER A 134 -36.19 37.39 -36.43
CA SER A 134 -36.71 38.13 -35.27
C SER A 134 -35.67 38.35 -34.16
N VAL A 135 -34.57 37.59 -34.18
CA VAL A 135 -33.41 37.74 -33.26
C VAL A 135 -32.10 37.63 -34.04
N GLY A 136 -31.04 38.24 -33.50
CA GLY A 136 -29.71 38.22 -34.09
C GLY A 136 -28.91 36.97 -33.72
N LYS A 137 -27.81 36.70 -34.46
CA LYS A 137 -26.91 35.58 -34.21
C LYS A 137 -26.35 35.58 -32.78
N TYR A 138 -26.21 36.75 -32.17
CA TYR A 138 -25.71 36.88 -30.77
C TYR A 138 -26.66 36.22 -29.77
N ALA A 139 -27.98 36.39 -29.91
CA ALA A 139 -28.94 35.74 -29.01
C ALA A 139 -28.88 34.22 -29.10
N VAL A 140 -28.70 33.65 -30.30
CA VAL A 140 -28.51 32.20 -30.47
C VAL A 140 -27.20 31.73 -29.84
N SER A 141 -26.10 32.46 -30.08
CA SER A 141 -24.83 32.06 -29.48
C SER A 141 -24.82 32.18 -27.95
N LEU A 142 -25.50 33.17 -27.39
CA LEU A 142 -25.64 33.32 -25.94
C LEU A 142 -26.47 32.18 -25.33
N SER A 143 -27.59 31.80 -25.93
CA SER A 143 -28.40 30.67 -25.45
C SER A 143 -27.67 29.33 -25.62
N ALA A 144 -26.85 29.17 -26.68
CA ALA A 144 -25.98 28.01 -26.83
C ALA A 144 -24.92 27.91 -25.71
N ALA A 145 -24.31 29.05 -25.34
CA ALA A 145 -23.34 29.10 -24.22
C ALA A 145 -24.02 28.79 -22.89
N LYS A 146 -25.22 29.29 -22.62
CA LYS A 146 -26.01 28.95 -21.42
C LYS A 146 -26.32 27.47 -21.33
N LEU A 147 -26.72 26.86 -22.46
CA LEU A 147 -26.95 25.41 -22.51
C LEU A 147 -25.67 24.63 -22.19
N ALA A 148 -24.56 25.00 -22.81
CA ALA A 148 -23.27 24.33 -22.53
C ALA A 148 -22.87 24.43 -21.05
N GLN A 149 -23.10 25.61 -20.43
CA GLN A 149 -22.89 25.79 -19.00
C GLN A 149 -23.78 24.86 -18.15
N ALA A 150 -25.09 24.83 -18.42
CA ALA A 150 -26.04 24.00 -17.66
C ALA A 150 -25.77 22.50 -17.85
N GLN A 151 -25.34 22.08 -19.04
CA GLN A 151 -24.92 20.69 -19.29
C GLN A 151 -23.66 20.32 -18.50
N ALA A 152 -22.66 21.19 -18.49
CA ALA A 152 -21.43 20.96 -17.71
C ALA A 152 -21.72 20.84 -16.20
N GLU A 153 -22.61 21.69 -15.67
CA GLU A 153 -23.04 21.60 -14.26
C GLU A 153 -23.78 20.28 -13.99
N SER A 154 -24.67 19.86 -14.86
CA SER A 154 -25.36 18.56 -14.76
C SER A 154 -24.38 17.39 -14.76
N GLN A 155 -23.33 17.47 -15.57
CA GLN A 155 -22.29 16.43 -15.60
C GLN A 155 -21.51 16.32 -14.29
N VAL A 156 -21.25 17.44 -13.60
CA VAL A 156 -20.61 17.42 -12.26
C VAL A 156 -21.48 16.64 -11.27
N TYR A 157 -22.78 16.90 -11.21
CA TYR A 157 -23.68 16.14 -10.32
C TYR A 157 -23.84 14.68 -10.75
N GLN A 158 -23.79 14.39 -12.05
CA GLN A 158 -23.78 13.01 -12.54
C GLN A 158 -22.56 12.23 -12.01
N ILE A 159 -21.38 12.85 -12.01
CA ILE A 159 -20.16 12.25 -11.45
C ILE A 159 -20.30 12.05 -9.92
N GLN A 160 -20.91 13.00 -9.20
CA GLN A 160 -21.14 12.84 -7.77
C GLN A 160 -22.08 11.65 -7.48
N VAL A 161 -23.16 11.49 -8.26
CA VAL A 161 -24.05 10.33 -8.13
C VAL A 161 -23.35 9.02 -8.45
N SER A 162 -22.46 8.98 -9.44
CA SER A 162 -21.69 7.77 -9.74
C SER A 162 -20.79 7.33 -8.58
N ARG A 163 -20.26 8.27 -7.81
CA ARG A 163 -19.42 8.02 -6.63
C ARG A 163 -20.19 7.46 -5.41
N CYS A 164 -21.53 7.43 -5.48
CA CYS A 164 -22.33 6.80 -4.43
C CYS A 164 -22.18 5.28 -4.34
N ARG A 165 -21.49 4.71 -5.29
CA ARG A 165 -21.17 3.28 -5.34
C ARG A 165 -19.66 3.13 -5.38
N LEU A 166 -19.10 2.59 -4.32
CA LEU A 166 -17.70 2.20 -4.30
C LEU A 166 -17.57 0.82 -4.95
N LEU A 167 -16.94 0.77 -6.09
CA LEU A 167 -16.72 -0.47 -6.85
C LEU A 167 -15.29 -0.96 -6.64
N ALA A 168 -15.11 -2.27 -6.73
CA ALA A 168 -13.80 -2.90 -6.63
C ALA A 168 -12.91 -2.52 -7.83
N PRO A 169 -11.69 -2.00 -7.61
CA PRO A 169 -10.78 -1.60 -8.68
C PRO A 169 -10.09 -2.78 -9.38
N PHE A 170 -9.97 -3.91 -8.71
CA PHE A 170 -9.38 -5.16 -9.19
C PHE A 170 -10.03 -6.35 -8.48
N ASP A 171 -9.72 -7.58 -8.89
CA ASP A 171 -10.15 -8.78 -8.18
C ASP A 171 -9.27 -9.02 -6.96
N GLY A 172 -9.88 -9.33 -5.80
CA GLY A 172 -9.10 -9.48 -4.57
C GLY A 172 -9.90 -9.97 -3.37
N GLN A 173 -9.37 -9.69 -2.19
CA GLN A 173 -9.96 -10.01 -0.89
C GLN A 173 -9.97 -8.79 0.02
N ILE A 174 -10.97 -8.73 0.91
CA ILE A 174 -11.03 -7.71 1.97
C ILE A 174 -10.04 -8.10 3.08
N VAL A 175 -9.05 -7.23 3.33
CA VAL A 175 -8.10 -7.40 4.45
C VAL A 175 -8.76 -6.95 5.75
N SER A 176 -9.27 -5.72 5.77
CA SER A 176 -9.91 -5.15 6.95
C SER A 176 -10.98 -4.12 6.57
N ARG A 177 -12.01 -4.00 7.42
CA ARG A 177 -13.01 -2.94 7.33
C ARG A 177 -12.75 -1.90 8.42
N LYS A 178 -12.77 -0.62 8.05
CA LYS A 178 -12.57 0.50 8.97
C LYS A 178 -13.90 1.19 9.36
N VAL A 179 -14.99 0.83 8.69
CA VAL A 179 -16.32 1.44 8.85
C VAL A 179 -17.41 0.36 8.86
N ASN A 180 -18.60 0.72 9.35
CA ASN A 180 -19.74 -0.17 9.42
C ASN A 180 -20.90 0.32 8.56
N ALA A 181 -21.82 -0.60 8.23
CA ALA A 181 -23.08 -0.21 7.61
C ALA A 181 -23.86 0.75 8.53
N PHE A 182 -24.57 1.69 7.94
CA PHE A 182 -25.33 2.78 8.59
C PHE A 182 -24.49 3.85 9.28
N GLU A 183 -23.19 3.78 9.20
CA GLU A 183 -22.27 4.81 9.66
C GLU A 183 -22.22 5.98 8.67
N SER A 184 -22.05 7.21 9.18
CA SER A 184 -21.85 8.41 8.37
C SER A 184 -20.37 8.70 8.26
N VAL A 185 -19.91 8.91 7.04
CA VAL A 185 -18.50 9.18 6.71
C VAL A 185 -18.35 10.50 5.97
N THR A 186 -17.15 11.05 6.05
CA THR A 186 -16.75 12.23 5.27
C THR A 186 -15.92 11.82 4.07
N GLN A 187 -15.74 12.72 3.12
CA GLN A 187 -14.82 12.49 2.00
C GLN A 187 -13.39 12.23 2.52
N GLY A 188 -12.73 11.22 1.95
CA GLY A 188 -11.38 10.81 2.35
C GLY A 188 -11.33 9.83 3.53
N THR A 189 -12.45 9.50 4.19
CA THR A 189 -12.48 8.52 5.28
C THR A 189 -12.05 7.15 4.76
N PRO A 190 -11.00 6.51 5.32
CA PRO A 190 -10.62 5.14 4.95
C PRO A 190 -11.74 4.16 5.31
N MET A 191 -12.19 3.37 4.35
CA MET A 191 -13.33 2.46 4.50
C MET A 191 -12.90 1.00 4.66
N MET A 192 -12.01 0.57 3.78
CA MET A 192 -11.53 -0.81 3.77
C MET A 192 -10.16 -0.93 3.11
N GLU A 193 -9.45 -1.97 3.46
CA GLU A 193 -8.19 -2.37 2.83
C GLU A 193 -8.42 -3.63 2.00
N VAL A 194 -7.90 -3.63 0.78
CA VAL A 194 -8.09 -4.71 -0.20
C VAL A 194 -6.75 -5.15 -0.78
N VAL A 195 -6.64 -6.45 -1.09
CA VAL A 195 -5.41 -7.05 -1.59
C VAL A 195 -5.70 -8.10 -2.67
N ASP A 196 -4.85 -8.19 -3.68
CA ASP A 196 -4.86 -9.30 -4.65
C ASP A 196 -3.77 -10.33 -4.29
N ASN A 197 -4.16 -11.42 -3.65
CA ASN A 197 -3.25 -12.51 -3.29
C ASN A 197 -2.92 -13.47 -4.46
N ARG A 198 -3.50 -13.27 -5.65
CA ARG A 198 -3.20 -14.09 -6.82
C ARG A 198 -1.92 -13.69 -7.53
N HIS A 199 -1.55 -12.43 -7.41
CA HIS A 199 -0.37 -11.86 -8.04
C HIS A 199 0.58 -11.32 -6.97
N LEU A 200 1.54 -12.15 -6.59
CA LEU A 200 2.51 -11.85 -5.54
C LEU A 200 3.90 -11.64 -6.13
N GLU A 201 4.64 -10.71 -5.56
CA GLU A 201 6.08 -10.51 -5.76
C GLU A 201 6.81 -10.80 -4.45
N ILE A 202 8.09 -11.16 -4.54
CA ILE A 202 8.96 -11.39 -3.39
C ILE A 202 9.84 -10.16 -3.23
N ASP A 203 9.70 -9.43 -2.11
CA ASP A 203 10.57 -8.30 -1.76
C ASP A 203 11.68 -8.80 -0.84
N LEU A 204 12.90 -8.88 -1.35
CA LEU A 204 14.08 -9.37 -0.64
C LEU A 204 14.98 -8.20 -0.25
N LEU A 205 15.55 -8.27 0.94
CA LEU A 205 16.62 -7.38 1.36
C LEU A 205 17.96 -8.10 1.25
N VAL A 206 18.79 -7.67 0.31
CA VAL A 206 20.10 -8.26 0.05
C VAL A 206 21.21 -7.29 0.43
N PRO A 207 22.37 -7.77 0.95
CA PRO A 207 23.52 -6.90 1.19
C PRO A 207 23.99 -6.24 -0.11
N SER A 208 24.34 -4.96 -0.05
CA SER A 208 24.75 -4.17 -1.22
C SER A 208 25.96 -4.76 -1.97
N ARG A 209 26.83 -5.47 -1.26
CA ARG A 209 27.99 -6.19 -1.84
C ARG A 209 27.58 -7.29 -2.86
N TRP A 210 26.32 -7.73 -2.86
CA TRP A 210 25.84 -8.72 -3.83
C TRP A 210 25.51 -8.11 -5.19
N LEU A 211 25.46 -6.79 -5.29
CA LEU A 211 25.12 -6.07 -6.52
C LEU A 211 26.01 -6.43 -7.71
N THR A 212 27.27 -6.82 -7.47
CA THR A 212 28.20 -7.27 -8.52
C THR A 212 27.89 -8.64 -9.09
N ARG A 213 27.10 -9.44 -8.38
CA ARG A 213 26.82 -10.85 -8.71
C ARG A 213 25.36 -11.08 -9.11
N ILE A 214 24.42 -10.31 -8.55
CA ILE A 214 23.00 -10.46 -8.83
C ILE A 214 22.64 -9.67 -10.08
N GLN A 215 21.97 -10.35 -11.03
CA GLN A 215 21.46 -9.76 -12.24
C GLN A 215 19.97 -10.07 -12.42
N PRO A 216 19.20 -9.20 -13.10
CA PRO A 216 17.85 -9.53 -13.52
C PRO A 216 17.81 -10.84 -14.34
N GLY A 217 16.80 -11.68 -14.06
CA GLY A 217 16.66 -13.00 -14.66
C GLY A 217 17.31 -14.15 -13.89
N MET A 218 18.18 -13.88 -12.91
CA MET A 218 18.77 -14.89 -12.04
C MET A 218 17.68 -15.62 -11.24
N THR A 219 17.74 -16.96 -11.18
CA THR A 219 16.80 -17.78 -10.44
C THR A 219 17.23 -17.96 -8.98
N PHE A 220 16.27 -18.10 -8.11
CA PHE A 220 16.49 -18.41 -6.70
C PHE A 220 15.30 -19.20 -6.14
N THR A 221 15.53 -19.91 -5.05
CA THR A 221 14.48 -20.63 -4.32
C THR A 221 14.06 -19.81 -3.13
N PHE A 222 12.77 -19.50 -3.02
CA PHE A 222 12.18 -18.81 -1.86
C PHE A 222 11.35 -19.80 -1.05
N THR A 223 11.62 -19.90 0.24
CA THR A 223 10.89 -20.77 1.16
C THR A 223 10.18 -19.91 2.19
N PRO A 224 8.83 -19.73 2.08
CA PRO A 224 8.05 -19.05 3.12
C PRO A 224 8.12 -19.84 4.43
N ASP A 225 8.28 -19.15 5.54
CA ASP A 225 8.38 -19.74 6.88
C ASP A 225 7.06 -20.40 7.29
N GLU A 226 5.92 -19.83 6.85
CA GLU A 226 4.58 -20.26 7.21
C GLU A 226 4.17 -21.58 6.51
N THR A 227 4.61 -21.79 5.27
CA THR A 227 4.25 -22.99 4.50
C THR A 227 5.37 -24.01 4.44
N GLY A 228 6.64 -23.57 4.58
CA GLY A 228 7.82 -24.41 4.44
C GLY A 228 8.02 -25.00 3.05
N GLN A 229 7.22 -24.59 2.05
CA GLN A 229 7.31 -25.15 0.69
C GLN A 229 8.17 -24.25 -0.19
N PRO A 230 9.23 -24.81 -0.82
CA PRO A 230 10.11 -24.02 -1.68
C PRO A 230 9.40 -23.61 -2.97
N LEU A 231 9.51 -22.32 -3.30
CA LEU A 231 9.00 -21.70 -4.52
C LEU A 231 10.16 -21.33 -5.43
N GLN A 232 10.07 -21.66 -6.70
CA GLN A 232 11.01 -21.16 -7.70
C GLN A 232 10.65 -19.74 -8.10
N ALA A 233 11.62 -18.87 -8.07
CA ALA A 233 11.46 -17.46 -8.40
C ALA A 233 12.67 -16.95 -9.17
N ARG A 234 12.49 -15.82 -9.84
CA ARG A 234 13.59 -15.15 -10.53
C ARG A 234 13.62 -13.66 -10.18
N VAL A 235 14.81 -13.09 -10.22
CA VAL A 235 15.04 -11.67 -10.04
C VAL A 235 14.39 -10.90 -11.18
N ALA A 236 13.36 -10.11 -10.87
CA ALA A 236 12.70 -9.26 -11.84
C ALA A 236 13.42 -7.91 -11.98
N ARG A 237 13.71 -7.28 -10.86
CA ARG A 237 14.34 -5.95 -10.82
C ARG A 237 15.10 -5.73 -9.52
N LEU A 238 16.11 -4.88 -9.59
CA LEU A 238 16.87 -4.39 -8.44
C LEU A 238 16.33 -3.02 -8.02
N GLY A 239 16.36 -2.73 -6.73
CA GLY A 239 16.04 -1.42 -6.19
C GLY A 239 16.98 -0.34 -6.73
N ALA A 240 16.50 0.87 -6.82
CA ALA A 240 17.26 2.00 -7.34
C ALA A 240 18.12 2.70 -6.26
N ARG A 241 18.00 2.30 -4.99
CA ARG A 241 18.71 2.93 -3.87
C ARG A 241 19.17 1.88 -2.87
N ILE A 242 20.39 2.08 -2.36
CA ILE A 242 20.92 1.34 -1.22
C ILE A 242 20.54 2.11 0.05
N ASP A 243 20.03 1.40 1.04
CA ASP A 243 19.81 1.98 2.37
C ASP A 243 21.15 2.23 3.06
N GLU A 244 21.39 3.47 3.46
CA GLU A 244 22.69 3.90 4.00
C GLU A 244 22.97 3.31 5.39
N GLY A 245 21.92 3.08 6.20
CA GLY A 245 22.04 2.57 7.55
C GLY A 245 22.32 1.06 7.60
N SER A 246 21.55 0.30 6.82
CA SER A 246 21.65 -1.17 6.79
C SER A 246 22.60 -1.69 5.71
N GLN A 247 23.02 -0.85 4.76
CA GLN A 247 23.79 -1.22 3.58
C GLN A 247 23.11 -2.35 2.77
N THR A 248 21.78 -2.34 2.72
CA THR A 248 20.99 -3.31 1.97
C THR A 248 20.36 -2.68 0.74
N LEU A 249 20.07 -3.54 -0.23
CA LEU A 249 19.34 -3.21 -1.46
C LEU A 249 18.06 -4.04 -1.48
N SER A 250 16.94 -3.41 -1.82
CA SER A 250 15.72 -4.14 -2.14
C SER A 250 15.85 -4.83 -3.49
N LEU A 251 15.43 -6.08 -3.57
CA LEU A 251 15.39 -6.87 -4.78
C LEU A 251 13.99 -7.44 -4.93
N ILE A 252 13.39 -7.23 -6.08
CA ILE A 252 12.06 -7.75 -6.38
C ILE A 252 12.18 -9.00 -7.22
N GLY A 253 11.65 -10.10 -6.71
CA GLY A 253 11.53 -11.37 -7.39
C GLY A 253 10.11 -11.66 -7.85
N THR A 254 9.96 -12.33 -9.00
CA THR A 254 8.68 -12.87 -9.46
C THR A 254 8.68 -14.38 -9.28
N ILE A 255 7.55 -14.90 -8.83
CA ILE A 255 7.34 -16.35 -8.68
C ILE A 255 7.12 -16.95 -10.09
N ASP A 256 7.86 -17.99 -10.43
CA ASP A 256 7.68 -18.68 -11.71
C ASP A 256 6.37 -19.49 -11.70
N ASN A 257 5.43 -19.09 -12.55
CA ASN A 257 4.08 -19.68 -12.66
C ASN A 257 4.06 -21.19 -12.99
N ASN A 258 5.19 -21.81 -13.32
CA ASN A 258 5.27 -23.26 -13.52
C ASN A 258 5.18 -24.07 -12.21
N SER A 259 5.25 -23.40 -11.05
CA SER A 259 5.19 -24.07 -9.74
C SER A 259 3.94 -23.73 -8.93
N SER A 260 3.14 -22.73 -9.29
CA SER A 260 2.05 -22.25 -8.43
C SER A 260 0.83 -21.64 -9.13
N ALA A 261 0.83 -21.42 -10.42
CA ALA A 261 -0.38 -21.03 -11.14
C ALA A 261 -1.06 -22.29 -11.72
N GLY A 262 -1.57 -23.11 -10.84
CA GLY A 262 -2.61 -24.03 -11.20
C GLY A 262 -3.88 -23.24 -11.44
N ASP A 263 -4.34 -23.16 -12.68
CA ASP A 263 -5.76 -23.16 -12.93
C ASP A 263 -6.42 -24.10 -11.92
N ASN A 264 -7.38 -23.60 -11.18
CA ASN A 264 -8.13 -24.32 -10.15
C ASN A 264 -9.02 -25.40 -10.81
N LYS A 265 -8.38 -26.42 -11.45
CA LYS A 265 -9.01 -27.65 -11.89
C LYS A 265 -8.07 -28.83 -11.71
N SER A 266 -8.38 -29.60 -10.65
CA SER A 266 -8.02 -31.01 -10.49
C SER A 266 -6.54 -31.33 -10.22
N SER A 267 -6.09 -31.18 -8.97
CA SER A 267 -5.46 -32.31 -8.30
C SER A 267 -5.57 -32.10 -6.80
N ALA A 268 -6.22 -33.02 -6.12
CA ALA A 268 -6.31 -33.13 -4.68
C ALA A 268 -4.89 -33.30 -4.11
N GLY A 269 -4.34 -32.24 -3.49
CA GLY A 269 -3.06 -32.35 -2.81
C GLY A 269 -2.41 -31.01 -2.53
N LYS A 270 -2.75 -30.37 -1.38
CA LYS A 270 -2.13 -29.20 -0.75
C LYS A 270 -2.19 -27.91 -1.58
N ASP A 271 -3.24 -27.17 -1.36
CA ASP A 271 -3.35 -25.76 -1.77
C ASP A 271 -2.22 -24.96 -1.10
N ASN A 272 -1.25 -24.54 -1.90
CA ASN A 272 -0.25 -23.57 -1.47
C ASN A 272 -0.92 -22.21 -1.36
N HIS A 273 -1.58 -21.99 -0.21
CA HIS A 273 -2.29 -20.74 0.06
C HIS A 273 -1.27 -19.65 0.40
N LEU A 274 -0.69 -19.03 -0.64
CA LEU A 274 0.23 -17.90 -0.47
C LEU A 274 -0.58 -16.64 -0.20
N ILE A 275 -0.16 -15.92 0.84
CA ILE A 275 -0.81 -14.68 1.28
C ILE A 275 0.26 -13.58 1.34
N ALA A 276 -0.09 -12.37 0.91
CA ALA A 276 0.75 -11.21 1.07
C ALA A 276 1.08 -10.99 2.57
N GLY A 277 2.34 -10.70 2.87
CA GLY A 277 2.84 -10.57 4.24
C GLY A 277 3.59 -11.80 4.76
N MET A 278 3.50 -12.96 4.10
CA MET A 278 4.33 -14.12 4.49
C MET A 278 5.81 -13.79 4.34
N SER A 279 6.59 -14.14 5.37
CA SER A 279 8.04 -13.96 5.39
C SER A 279 8.75 -15.27 5.00
N GLY A 280 9.99 -15.17 4.52
CA GLY A 280 10.72 -16.36 4.13
C GLY A 280 12.20 -16.10 3.85
N THR A 281 12.86 -17.17 3.44
CA THR A 281 14.28 -17.15 3.10
C THR A 281 14.48 -17.47 1.63
N ALA A 282 15.17 -16.59 0.92
CA ALA A 282 15.64 -16.80 -0.43
C ALA A 282 17.04 -17.43 -0.43
N GLN A 283 17.25 -18.45 -1.24
CA GLN A 283 18.53 -19.09 -1.46
C GLN A 283 18.91 -18.91 -2.93
N PHE A 284 20.03 -18.24 -3.14
CA PHE A 284 20.61 -18.07 -4.47
C PHE A 284 21.62 -19.19 -4.70
N THR A 285 21.40 -19.96 -5.77
CA THR A 285 22.38 -20.96 -6.22
C THR A 285 23.41 -20.23 -7.06
N GLU A 286 24.69 -20.36 -6.73
CA GLU A 286 25.77 -19.83 -7.58
C GLU A 286 25.63 -20.50 -8.95
N ALA A 287 25.44 -19.69 -9.99
CA ALA A 287 25.61 -20.16 -11.36
C ALA A 287 27.10 -20.48 -11.56
N GLN A 288 27.43 -21.73 -11.80
CA GLN A 288 28.78 -22.18 -12.18
C GLN A 288 29.21 -21.55 -13.51
#